data_875d7775754c62b7d4ef31d46fffcfbf
#
_entry.id   875d7775754c62b7d4ef31d46fffcfbf
#
_cell.length_a   1.000
_cell.length_b   1.000
_cell.length_c   1.000
_cell.angle_alpha   90.00
_cell.angle_beta   90.00
_cell.angle_gamma   90.00
#
_symmetry.space_group_name_H-M   'P 1'
#
loop_
_entity.id
_entity.type
_entity.pdbx_description
1 polymer ?
#
loop_
_entity_poly.entity_id
_entity_poly.type
_entity_poly.pdbx_seq_one_letter_code
_entity_poly.pdbx_strand_id
1 'polypeptide(L)'
;MTTTDRAGLPEAGVAAVAAAPAPARRPRRELVAATVGSVVEAYDWTIYGILAPYFAEALFPGTSPTAKLIAAYLGFALGFLVRPLGSVLIGRLTDTRGRRYGLTLTVGLIAAGSLFLAVVPGYASIGLAAPLLVVGARLVQGLSVGAENPSVAAYVTETAPAGRRYFYSAVSYGGVVLGSALSFIVMNVLLGVFGESGVEDGAWRYGFVFGGLLGLTALWIRRGAAESAVFTAAAGKAAQGAALPAGAGAAEPEAAGPGGKAPEVKAPSPWPVLRAHLGRLAVVFAITSGATTAFYFVTVDFPSYAESAGAATKEETSAALLLGMVALLAAMLGGGKAADRLGALPVLRFGFAGLALGSVPLLLAMNAGRVPVAVVTVVLLFLLGLPLAVSNVFAGQLFPPAVRAVAVGLPTAAAISLFGGTFPMLAELLRSAGHNAWLPWWPALTAAVALAASWAVHEHPGHPGHPGHPGHPGREHPVSVTPHA
;
A
#
# COMPACT_ATOMS: atom_id res chain seq x y z
N MET A 1 50.23 2.22 -66.20
CA MET A 1 50.24 0.76 -66.39
C MET A 1 50.28 0.09 -65.00
N THR A 2 49.35 -0.63 -64.69
CA THR A 2 48.96 -1.70 -63.79
C THR A 2 47.89 -1.27 -62.79
N THR A 3 46.69 -1.58 -63.20
CA THR A 3 45.47 -1.68 -62.40
C THR A 3 45.57 -2.85 -61.44
N THR A 4 45.33 -2.62 -60.12
CA THR A 4 45.13 -3.66 -59.13
C THR A 4 43.65 -3.67 -58.70
N ASP A 5 43.06 -4.73 -59.10
CA ASP A 5 41.73 -5.24 -58.82
C ASP A 5 41.45 -5.31 -57.31
N ARG A 6 40.38 -4.65 -56.82
CA ARG A 6 39.85 -4.84 -55.48
C ARG A 6 38.67 -5.77 -55.54
N ALA A 7 38.94 -7.04 -55.25
CA ALA A 7 37.89 -8.03 -55.06
C ALA A 7 36.93 -7.62 -53.93
N GLY A 8 35.65 -7.54 -54.25
CA GLY A 8 34.56 -7.28 -53.33
C GLY A 8 34.38 -8.46 -52.33
N LEU A 9 34.31 -8.13 -51.07
CA LEU A 9 33.82 -9.03 -50.01
C LEU A 9 32.31 -9.02 -50.06
N PRO A 10 31.63 -10.18 -49.95
CA PRO A 10 30.18 -10.21 -49.93
C PRO A 10 29.67 -9.61 -48.61
N GLU A 11 28.81 -8.61 -48.70
CA GLU A 11 28.00 -8.14 -47.58
C GLU A 11 27.14 -9.30 -47.04
N ALA A 12 27.56 -9.92 -45.93
CA ALA A 12 26.71 -10.83 -45.17
C ALA A 12 25.51 -10.07 -44.64
N GLY A 13 24.37 -10.29 -45.27
CA GLY A 13 23.10 -9.75 -44.85
C GLY A 13 22.84 -10.08 -43.38
N VAL A 14 22.87 -9.05 -42.52
CA VAL A 14 22.33 -9.11 -41.15
C VAL A 14 20.82 -9.26 -41.32
N ALA A 15 20.35 -10.50 -41.35
CA ALA A 15 18.93 -10.79 -41.24
C ALA A 15 18.43 -10.14 -39.94
N ALA A 16 17.68 -9.07 -40.07
CA ALA A 16 16.94 -8.47 -38.94
C ALA A 16 16.04 -9.55 -38.38
N VAL A 17 16.42 -10.06 -37.20
CA VAL A 17 15.54 -10.92 -36.42
C VAL A 17 14.31 -10.08 -36.12
N ALA A 18 13.25 -10.29 -36.88
CA ALA A 18 11.95 -9.67 -36.67
C ALA A 18 11.56 -9.97 -35.21
N ALA A 19 11.58 -8.95 -34.37
CA ALA A 19 11.09 -9.04 -33.02
C ALA A 19 9.64 -9.54 -33.07
N ALA A 20 9.39 -10.72 -32.49
CA ALA A 20 8.05 -11.25 -32.40
C ALA A 20 7.12 -10.16 -31.84
N PRO A 21 5.92 -9.94 -32.44
CA PRO A 21 5.01 -8.91 -31.96
C PRO A 21 4.70 -9.19 -30.50
N ALA A 22 4.98 -8.21 -29.64
CA ALA A 22 4.64 -8.28 -28.22
C ALA A 22 3.15 -8.64 -28.10
N PRO A 23 2.75 -9.63 -27.31
CA PRO A 23 1.37 -10.05 -27.21
C PRO A 23 0.52 -8.85 -26.83
N ALA A 24 -0.60 -8.64 -27.55
CA ALA A 24 -1.49 -7.49 -27.37
C ALA A 24 -1.88 -7.38 -25.90
N ARG A 25 -1.24 -6.45 -25.19
CA ARG A 25 -1.48 -6.17 -23.77
C ARG A 25 -2.94 -5.75 -23.62
N ARG A 26 -3.68 -6.39 -22.74
CA ARG A 26 -4.98 -5.94 -22.27
C ARG A 26 -4.79 -5.17 -20.93
N PRO A 27 -4.18 -3.97 -20.97
CA PRO A 27 -3.72 -3.26 -19.77
C PRO A 27 -4.86 -2.93 -18.81
N ARG A 28 -6.08 -2.75 -19.34
CA ARG A 28 -7.27 -2.45 -18.52
C ARG A 28 -7.68 -3.59 -17.58
N ARG A 29 -7.58 -4.86 -18.03
CA ARG A 29 -7.98 -6.02 -17.19
C ARG A 29 -7.00 -6.26 -16.05
N GLU A 30 -5.72 -6.09 -16.28
CA GLU A 30 -4.68 -6.25 -15.26
C GLU A 30 -4.75 -5.14 -14.21
N LEU A 31 -4.99 -3.90 -14.64
CA LEU A 31 -5.21 -2.77 -13.74
C LEU A 31 -6.45 -2.97 -12.86
N VAL A 32 -7.57 -3.40 -13.46
CA VAL A 32 -8.80 -3.71 -12.71
C VAL A 32 -8.57 -4.83 -11.70
N ALA A 33 -7.89 -5.91 -12.08
CA ALA A 33 -7.60 -7.03 -11.18
C ALA A 33 -6.71 -6.63 -9.99
N ALA A 34 -5.72 -5.76 -10.22
CA ALA A 34 -4.89 -5.19 -9.16
C ALA A 34 -5.70 -4.26 -8.25
N THR A 35 -6.48 -3.34 -8.83
CA THR A 35 -7.29 -2.37 -8.07
C THR A 35 -8.32 -3.07 -7.19
N VAL A 36 -8.99 -4.12 -7.70
CA VAL A 36 -9.99 -4.88 -6.92
C VAL A 36 -9.37 -5.54 -5.68
N GLY A 37 -8.12 -6.03 -5.75
CA GLY A 37 -7.42 -6.54 -4.57
C GLY A 37 -7.20 -5.48 -3.51
N SER A 38 -6.71 -4.31 -3.92
CA SER A 38 -6.51 -3.18 -3.00
C SER A 38 -7.82 -2.68 -2.37
N VAL A 39 -8.95 -2.78 -3.09
CA VAL A 39 -10.28 -2.47 -2.52
C VAL A 39 -10.64 -3.45 -1.40
N VAL A 40 -10.47 -4.76 -1.62
CA VAL A 40 -10.76 -5.80 -0.61
C VAL A 40 -9.87 -5.64 0.61
N GLU A 41 -8.56 -5.45 0.38
CA GLU A 41 -7.61 -5.24 1.47
C GLU A 41 -7.97 -4.02 2.30
N ALA A 42 -8.15 -2.86 1.67
CA ALA A 42 -8.46 -1.63 2.36
C ALA A 42 -9.80 -1.69 3.10
N TYR A 43 -10.81 -2.34 2.50
CA TYR A 43 -12.08 -2.61 3.17
C TYR A 43 -11.86 -3.41 4.46
N ASP A 44 -11.18 -4.55 4.38
CA ASP A 44 -10.99 -5.47 5.52
C ASP A 44 -10.27 -4.82 6.70
N TRP A 45 -9.21 -4.03 6.41
CA TRP A 45 -8.48 -3.32 7.45
C TRP A 45 -9.28 -2.16 8.04
N THR A 46 -9.96 -1.38 7.21
CA THR A 46 -10.75 -0.24 7.67
C THR A 46 -11.97 -0.69 8.47
N ILE A 47 -12.72 -1.68 7.97
CA ILE A 47 -13.94 -2.15 8.64
C ILE A 47 -13.65 -2.76 10.03
N TYR A 48 -12.52 -3.46 10.20
CA TYR A 48 -12.12 -3.94 11.52
C TYR A 48 -11.86 -2.79 12.48
N GLY A 49 -11.10 -1.77 12.04
CA GLY A 49 -10.76 -0.63 12.88
C GLY A 49 -11.99 0.12 13.37
N ILE A 50 -12.94 0.41 12.48
CA ILE A 50 -14.17 1.15 12.81
C ILE A 50 -15.21 0.31 13.57
N LEU A 51 -15.23 -1.01 13.40
CA LEU A 51 -16.10 -1.92 14.15
C LEU A 51 -15.50 -2.36 15.50
N ALA A 52 -14.21 -2.13 15.76
CA ALA A 52 -13.56 -2.53 17.00
C ALA A 52 -14.30 -2.07 18.27
N PRO A 53 -14.79 -0.82 18.38
CA PRO A 53 -15.58 -0.39 19.53
C PRO A 53 -16.85 -1.23 19.79
N TYR A 54 -17.45 -1.80 18.74
CA TYR A 54 -18.71 -2.54 18.81
C TYR A 54 -18.50 -4.03 19.13
N PHE A 55 -17.43 -4.66 18.62
CA PHE A 55 -17.22 -6.09 18.85
C PHE A 55 -16.25 -6.39 20.01
N ALA A 56 -15.49 -5.39 20.48
CA ALA A 56 -14.50 -5.62 21.54
C ALA A 56 -15.15 -6.19 22.82
N GLU A 57 -16.34 -5.69 23.17
CA GLU A 57 -17.11 -6.15 24.33
C GLU A 57 -17.45 -7.64 24.22
N ALA A 58 -17.84 -8.09 23.04
CA ALA A 58 -18.29 -9.45 22.80
C ALA A 58 -17.14 -10.47 22.67
N LEU A 59 -15.96 -10.06 22.17
CA LEU A 59 -14.91 -11.01 21.77
C LEU A 59 -13.67 -10.98 22.66
N PHE A 60 -13.43 -9.91 23.44
CA PHE A 60 -12.20 -9.76 24.22
C PHE A 60 -12.44 -9.78 25.73
N PRO A 61 -11.50 -10.38 26.50
CA PRO A 61 -11.53 -10.32 27.95
C PRO A 61 -11.10 -8.94 28.45
N GLY A 62 -11.62 -8.52 29.59
CA GLY A 62 -11.20 -7.28 30.23
C GLY A 62 -12.13 -6.89 31.38
N THR A 63 -11.62 -6.10 32.31
CA THR A 63 -12.36 -5.58 33.47
C THR A 63 -13.14 -4.30 33.14
N SER A 64 -12.83 -3.67 32.00
CA SER A 64 -13.51 -2.47 31.53
C SER A 64 -13.66 -2.50 29.99
N PRO A 65 -14.63 -1.75 29.42
CA PRO A 65 -14.77 -1.60 27.97
C PRO A 65 -13.48 -1.12 27.29
N THR A 66 -12.77 -0.18 27.90
CA THR A 66 -11.48 0.32 27.42
C THR A 66 -10.42 -0.77 27.33
N ALA A 67 -10.29 -1.64 28.33
CA ALA A 67 -9.32 -2.74 28.31
C ALA A 67 -9.62 -3.72 27.16
N LYS A 68 -10.89 -4.02 26.92
CA LYS A 68 -11.35 -4.87 25.80
C LYS A 68 -11.05 -4.22 24.43
N LEU A 69 -11.28 -2.92 24.30
CA LEU A 69 -11.00 -2.17 23.07
C LEU A 69 -9.49 -2.10 22.80
N ILE A 70 -8.67 -1.86 23.82
CA ILE A 70 -7.20 -1.90 23.68
C ILE A 70 -6.74 -3.28 23.20
N ALA A 71 -7.32 -4.37 23.73
CA ALA A 71 -7.00 -5.73 23.31
C ALA A 71 -7.42 -5.99 21.85
N ALA A 72 -8.56 -5.46 21.40
CA ALA A 72 -8.99 -5.54 20.01
C ALA A 72 -8.01 -4.77 19.06
N TYR A 73 -7.60 -3.58 19.44
CA TYR A 73 -6.61 -2.80 18.68
C TYR A 73 -5.20 -3.40 18.75
N LEU A 74 -4.85 -4.13 19.81
CA LEU A 74 -3.62 -4.92 19.84
C LEU A 74 -3.64 -6.01 18.76
N GLY A 75 -4.77 -6.73 18.62
CA GLY A 75 -4.96 -7.69 17.53
C GLY A 75 -4.79 -7.05 16.14
N PHE A 76 -5.31 -5.85 15.96
CA PHE A 76 -5.10 -5.04 14.75
C PHE A 76 -3.61 -4.74 14.51
N ALA A 77 -2.92 -4.22 15.53
CA ALA A 77 -1.49 -3.89 15.47
C ALA A 77 -0.62 -5.11 15.13
N LEU A 78 -0.89 -6.27 15.75
CA LEU A 78 -0.17 -7.51 15.48
C LEU A 78 -0.31 -7.94 14.02
N GLY A 79 -1.50 -7.78 13.43
CA GLY A 79 -1.70 -8.04 12.01
C GLY A 79 -0.84 -7.15 11.10
N PHE A 80 -0.59 -5.89 11.48
CA PHE A 80 0.33 -5.01 10.77
C PHE A 80 1.80 -5.40 10.96
N LEU A 81 2.19 -5.77 12.17
CA LEU A 81 3.57 -6.10 12.51
C LEU A 81 4.08 -7.35 11.76
N VAL A 82 3.20 -8.27 11.38
CA VAL A 82 3.59 -9.47 10.62
C VAL A 82 3.68 -9.24 9.10
N ARG A 83 3.23 -8.11 8.56
CA ARG A 83 3.26 -7.81 7.11
C ARG A 83 4.64 -7.94 6.47
N PRO A 84 5.76 -7.47 7.08
CA PRO A 84 7.08 -7.66 6.50
C PRO A 84 7.46 -9.13 6.35
N LEU A 85 7.04 -9.98 7.31
CA LEU A 85 7.25 -11.42 7.23
C LEU A 85 6.41 -12.03 6.11
N GLY A 86 5.16 -11.58 5.98
CA GLY A 86 4.26 -11.95 4.89
C GLY A 86 4.82 -11.61 3.51
N SER A 87 5.45 -10.45 3.34
CA SER A 87 6.06 -10.05 2.08
C SER A 87 7.17 -11.03 1.62
N VAL A 88 7.94 -11.56 2.56
CA VAL A 88 8.98 -12.57 2.26
C VAL A 88 8.36 -13.92 1.94
N LEU A 89 7.39 -14.38 2.73
CA LEU A 89 6.76 -15.70 2.56
C LEU A 89 5.92 -15.78 1.28
N ILE A 90 5.00 -14.84 1.12
CA ILE A 90 4.11 -14.79 -0.05
C ILE A 90 4.88 -14.36 -1.30
N GLY A 91 5.89 -13.46 -1.15
CA GLY A 91 6.79 -13.08 -2.24
C GLY A 91 7.48 -14.31 -2.84
N ARG A 92 8.15 -15.14 -2.02
CA ARG A 92 8.79 -16.38 -2.47
C ARG A 92 7.80 -17.33 -3.13
N LEU A 93 6.59 -17.45 -2.57
CA LEU A 93 5.57 -18.31 -3.13
C LEU A 93 5.08 -17.79 -4.49
N THR A 94 4.97 -16.49 -4.64
CA THR A 94 4.64 -15.80 -5.89
C THR A 94 5.73 -15.99 -6.94
N ASP A 95 6.99 -15.92 -6.54
CA ASP A 95 8.15 -16.12 -7.44
C ASP A 95 8.23 -17.56 -7.94
N THR A 96 7.86 -18.55 -7.10
CA THR A 96 7.95 -19.98 -7.45
C THR A 96 6.70 -20.51 -8.15
N ARG A 97 5.51 -20.04 -7.82
CA ARG A 97 4.22 -20.55 -8.35
C ARG A 97 3.50 -19.59 -9.31
N GLY A 98 4.06 -18.41 -9.55
CA GLY A 98 3.53 -17.40 -10.45
C GLY A 98 2.73 -16.30 -9.75
N ARG A 99 2.67 -15.13 -10.40
CA ARG A 99 2.02 -13.93 -9.85
C ARG A 99 0.52 -14.13 -9.62
N ARG A 100 -0.15 -14.83 -10.53
CA ARG A 100 -1.58 -15.16 -10.41
C ARG A 100 -1.88 -15.96 -9.15
N TYR A 101 -1.04 -16.97 -8.83
CA TYR A 101 -1.18 -17.78 -7.63
C TYR A 101 -1.05 -16.93 -6.36
N GLY A 102 0.01 -16.09 -6.26
CA GLY A 102 0.22 -15.21 -5.12
C GLY A 102 -0.96 -14.27 -4.88
N LEU A 103 -1.39 -13.56 -5.93
CA LEU A 103 -2.51 -12.61 -5.85
C LEU A 103 -3.86 -13.31 -5.52
N THR A 104 -4.08 -14.53 -5.96
CA THR A 104 -5.29 -15.30 -5.65
C THR A 104 -5.25 -15.76 -4.19
N LEU A 105 -4.09 -16.21 -3.72
CA LEU A 105 -3.89 -16.65 -2.34
C LEU A 105 -4.11 -15.50 -1.36
N THR A 106 -3.54 -14.31 -1.62
CA THR A 106 -3.69 -13.14 -0.74
C THR A 106 -5.15 -12.75 -0.56
N VAL A 107 -5.89 -12.56 -1.65
CA VAL A 107 -7.33 -12.22 -1.57
C VAL A 107 -8.15 -13.34 -0.94
N GLY A 108 -7.78 -14.61 -1.22
CA GLY A 108 -8.43 -15.78 -0.61
C GLY A 108 -8.28 -15.83 0.90
N LEU A 109 -7.08 -15.54 1.42
CA LEU A 109 -6.81 -15.48 2.86
C LEU A 109 -7.54 -14.32 3.53
N ILE A 110 -7.61 -13.15 2.88
CA ILE A 110 -8.39 -12.01 3.39
C ILE A 110 -9.87 -12.37 3.46
N ALA A 111 -10.45 -12.91 2.38
CA ALA A 111 -11.86 -13.30 2.32
C ALA A 111 -12.21 -14.35 3.38
N ALA A 112 -11.39 -15.40 3.49
CA ALA A 112 -11.57 -16.45 4.48
C ALA A 112 -11.47 -15.92 5.92
N GLY A 113 -10.49 -15.02 6.19
CA GLY A 113 -10.32 -14.38 7.48
C GLY A 113 -11.52 -13.51 7.85
N SER A 114 -12.06 -12.71 6.92
CA SER A 114 -13.25 -11.89 7.17
C SER A 114 -14.47 -12.76 7.46
N LEU A 115 -14.75 -13.81 6.66
CA LEU A 115 -15.85 -14.75 6.93
C LEU A 115 -15.66 -15.48 8.26
N PHE A 116 -14.42 -15.85 8.59
CA PHE A 116 -14.11 -16.49 9.86
C PHE A 116 -14.41 -15.55 11.03
N LEU A 117 -14.01 -14.28 10.98
CA LEU A 117 -14.31 -13.27 12.00
C LEU A 117 -15.81 -13.05 12.18
N ALA A 118 -16.61 -13.15 11.13
CA ALA A 118 -18.05 -13.02 11.21
C ALA A 118 -18.72 -14.12 12.05
N VAL A 119 -18.12 -15.32 12.12
CA VAL A 119 -18.70 -16.49 12.81
C VAL A 119 -18.02 -16.84 14.13
N VAL A 120 -16.99 -16.11 14.56
CA VAL A 120 -16.31 -16.36 15.84
C VAL A 120 -17.32 -16.22 16.99
N PRO A 121 -17.49 -17.24 17.85
CA PRO A 121 -18.34 -17.14 19.02
C PRO A 121 -17.78 -16.13 20.04
N GLY A 122 -18.66 -15.53 20.83
CA GLY A 122 -18.28 -14.55 21.84
C GLY A 122 -17.43 -15.14 22.96
N TYR A 123 -16.72 -14.26 23.68
CA TYR A 123 -15.91 -14.63 24.85
C TYR A 123 -16.73 -15.37 25.92
N ALA A 124 -17.98 -14.97 26.10
CA ALA A 124 -18.88 -15.65 27.06
C ALA A 124 -19.13 -17.13 26.72
N SER A 125 -19.01 -17.55 25.47
CA SER A 125 -19.25 -18.91 25.00
C SER A 125 -18.00 -19.78 24.99
N ILE A 126 -16.86 -19.25 24.55
CA ILE A 126 -15.62 -20.05 24.32
C ILE A 126 -14.40 -19.51 25.08
N GLY A 127 -14.59 -18.51 25.95
CA GLY A 127 -13.53 -17.96 26.79
C GLY A 127 -12.36 -17.39 25.98
N LEU A 128 -11.13 -17.63 26.42
CA LEU A 128 -9.89 -17.16 25.79
C LEU A 128 -9.69 -17.62 24.35
N ALA A 129 -10.42 -18.64 23.90
CA ALA A 129 -10.35 -19.04 22.49
C ALA A 129 -10.87 -17.94 21.55
N ALA A 130 -11.86 -17.13 21.97
CA ALA A 130 -12.41 -16.06 21.14
C ALA A 130 -11.33 -15.02 20.71
N PRO A 131 -10.63 -14.33 21.62
CA PRO A 131 -9.58 -13.38 21.26
C PRO A 131 -8.41 -14.05 20.53
N LEU A 132 -8.04 -15.28 20.87
CA LEU A 132 -6.97 -16.00 20.17
C LEU A 132 -7.33 -16.30 18.71
N LEU A 133 -8.57 -16.66 18.43
CA LEU A 133 -9.08 -16.88 17.07
C LEU A 133 -9.11 -15.57 16.26
N VAL A 134 -9.52 -14.45 16.89
CA VAL A 134 -9.50 -13.13 16.25
C VAL A 134 -8.07 -12.71 15.91
N VAL A 135 -7.14 -12.80 16.86
CA VAL A 135 -5.72 -12.48 16.64
C VAL A 135 -5.12 -13.40 15.58
N GLY A 136 -5.39 -14.71 15.64
CA GLY A 136 -4.94 -15.68 14.65
C GLY A 136 -5.41 -15.32 13.23
N ALA A 137 -6.69 -14.96 13.08
CA ALA A 137 -7.21 -14.48 11.79
C ALA A 137 -6.48 -13.20 11.32
N ARG A 138 -6.26 -12.22 12.19
CA ARG A 138 -5.51 -10.99 11.87
C ARG A 138 -4.06 -11.26 11.48
N LEU A 139 -3.38 -12.21 12.14
CA LEU A 139 -2.02 -12.62 11.75
C LEU A 139 -2.00 -13.24 10.34
N VAL A 140 -2.93 -14.14 10.03
CA VAL A 140 -3.05 -14.75 8.69
C VAL A 140 -3.34 -13.69 7.62
N GLN A 141 -4.28 -12.77 7.88
CA GLN A 141 -4.59 -11.67 6.98
C GLN A 141 -3.40 -10.73 6.81
N GLY A 142 -2.68 -10.39 7.90
CA GLY A 142 -1.47 -9.57 7.85
C GLY A 142 -0.35 -10.20 7.04
N LEU A 143 -0.12 -11.51 7.17
CA LEU A 143 0.85 -12.25 6.36
C LEU A 143 0.47 -12.22 4.86
N SER A 144 -0.82 -12.19 4.52
CA SER A 144 -1.27 -12.21 3.13
C SER A 144 -0.96 -10.91 2.37
N VAL A 145 -1.03 -9.77 3.05
CA VAL A 145 -1.00 -8.41 2.45
C VAL A 145 0.40 -7.97 2.00
N GLY A 146 1.47 -8.50 2.60
CA GLY A 146 2.83 -7.97 2.44
C GLY A 146 3.39 -7.94 1.00
N ALA A 147 2.81 -8.66 0.03
CA ALA A 147 3.37 -8.82 -1.32
C ALA A 147 2.67 -7.97 -2.41
N GLU A 148 1.52 -7.34 -2.13
CA GLU A 148 0.70 -6.71 -3.17
C GLU A 148 1.17 -5.29 -3.55
N ASN A 149 1.48 -4.44 -2.60
CA ASN A 149 1.80 -3.03 -2.83
C ASN A 149 3.03 -2.77 -3.72
N PRO A 150 4.18 -3.46 -3.59
CA PRO A 150 5.32 -3.24 -4.46
C PRO A 150 5.05 -3.59 -5.92
N SER A 151 4.21 -4.61 -6.16
CA SER A 151 3.87 -5.08 -7.51
C SER A 151 2.99 -4.08 -8.27
N VAL A 152 2.05 -3.44 -7.58
CA VAL A 152 1.16 -2.42 -8.17
C VAL A 152 1.96 -1.16 -8.51
N ALA A 153 2.83 -0.69 -7.62
CA ALA A 153 3.68 0.48 -7.86
C ALA A 153 4.63 0.28 -9.06
N ALA A 154 5.26 -0.90 -9.17
CA ALA A 154 6.12 -1.24 -10.30
C ALA A 154 5.31 -1.29 -11.62
N TYR A 155 4.14 -1.92 -11.61
CA TYR A 155 3.27 -1.99 -12.80
C TYR A 155 2.85 -0.61 -13.31
N VAL A 156 2.46 0.30 -12.40
CA VAL A 156 2.06 1.66 -12.76
C VAL A 156 3.22 2.44 -13.35
N THR A 157 4.43 2.34 -12.79
CA THR A 157 5.62 3.04 -13.32
C THR A 157 6.04 2.55 -14.69
N GLU A 158 5.82 1.27 -15.00
CA GLU A 158 6.15 0.65 -16.28
C GLU A 158 5.11 0.92 -17.38
N THR A 159 3.84 1.09 -17.00
CA THR A 159 2.72 1.18 -17.96
C THR A 159 2.15 2.59 -18.13
N ALA A 160 2.48 3.53 -17.25
CA ALA A 160 1.99 4.90 -17.32
C ALA A 160 2.58 5.63 -18.54
N PRO A 161 1.76 6.39 -19.29
CA PRO A 161 2.23 7.25 -20.35
C PRO A 161 3.28 8.24 -19.83
N ALA A 162 4.25 8.60 -20.68
CA ALA A 162 5.25 9.62 -20.35
C ALA A 162 4.57 10.92 -19.88
N GLY A 163 5.05 11.50 -18.77
CA GLY A 163 4.50 12.74 -18.20
C GLY A 163 3.19 12.58 -17.42
N ARG A 164 2.69 11.34 -17.16
CA ARG A 164 1.46 11.10 -16.39
C ARG A 164 1.62 10.07 -15.26
N ARG A 165 2.84 9.84 -14.82
CA ARG A 165 3.16 8.78 -13.84
C ARG A 165 2.46 8.99 -12.50
N TYR A 166 2.41 10.23 -11.99
CA TYR A 166 1.77 10.54 -10.71
C TYR A 166 0.26 10.43 -10.77
N PHE A 167 -0.36 10.86 -11.87
CA PHE A 167 -1.81 10.67 -12.05
C PHE A 167 -2.21 9.20 -12.09
N TYR A 168 -1.47 8.35 -12.82
CA TYR A 168 -1.76 6.92 -12.88
C TYR A 168 -1.49 6.23 -11.53
N SER A 169 -0.49 6.67 -10.77
CA SER A 169 -0.26 6.23 -9.39
C SER A 169 -1.43 6.58 -8.49
N ALA A 170 -1.94 7.81 -8.58
CA ALA A 170 -3.10 8.25 -7.82
C ALA A 170 -4.36 7.42 -8.16
N VAL A 171 -4.60 7.13 -9.45
CA VAL A 171 -5.69 6.25 -9.89
C VAL A 171 -5.55 4.85 -9.30
N SER A 172 -4.34 4.29 -9.32
CA SER A 172 -4.07 2.95 -8.75
C SER A 172 -4.32 2.90 -7.24
N TYR A 173 -3.84 3.90 -6.50
CA TYR A 173 -4.09 4.02 -5.06
C TYR A 173 -5.56 4.35 -4.73
N GLY A 174 -6.32 4.84 -5.69
CA GLY A 174 -7.77 5.07 -5.59
C GLY A 174 -8.55 3.82 -5.16
N GLY A 175 -8.03 2.62 -5.44
CA GLY A 175 -8.59 1.35 -4.94
C GLY A 175 -8.61 1.28 -3.41
N VAL A 176 -7.55 1.74 -2.76
CA VAL A 176 -7.47 1.81 -1.28
C VAL A 176 -8.54 2.77 -0.73
N VAL A 177 -8.68 3.95 -1.33
CA VAL A 177 -9.68 4.94 -0.92
C VAL A 177 -11.11 4.41 -1.13
N LEU A 178 -11.36 3.73 -2.25
CA LEU A 178 -12.67 3.11 -2.53
C LEU A 178 -13.00 2.00 -1.53
N GLY A 179 -12.03 1.16 -1.15
CA GLY A 179 -12.22 0.12 -0.14
C GLY A 179 -12.55 0.71 1.24
N SER A 180 -11.82 1.75 1.65
CA SER A 180 -12.10 2.47 2.89
C SER A 180 -13.45 3.20 2.86
N ALA A 181 -13.80 3.86 1.76
CA ALA A 181 -15.10 4.49 1.58
C ALA A 181 -16.25 3.46 1.69
N LEU A 182 -16.07 2.28 1.10
CA LEU A 182 -17.04 1.20 1.18
C LEU A 182 -17.24 0.70 2.62
N SER A 183 -16.19 0.71 3.44
CA SER A 183 -16.30 0.39 4.88
C SER A 183 -17.20 1.40 5.61
N PHE A 184 -17.07 2.69 5.30
CA PHE A 184 -17.95 3.71 5.88
C PHE A 184 -19.39 3.62 5.37
N ILE A 185 -19.59 3.27 4.08
CA ILE A 185 -20.93 3.01 3.55
C ILE A 185 -21.59 1.87 4.31
N VAL A 186 -20.87 0.75 4.48
CA VAL A 186 -21.38 -0.41 5.23
C VAL A 186 -21.67 -0.03 6.68
N MET A 187 -20.78 0.72 7.33
CA MET A 187 -20.97 1.18 8.71
C MET A 187 -22.21 2.06 8.85
N ASN A 188 -22.42 3.04 7.95
CA ASN A 188 -23.60 3.89 7.96
C ASN A 188 -24.88 3.09 7.71
N VAL A 189 -24.84 2.08 6.83
CA VAL A 189 -25.99 1.17 6.62
C VAL A 189 -26.29 0.37 7.89
N LEU A 190 -25.26 -0.17 8.56
CA LEU A 190 -25.44 -0.91 9.81
C LEU A 190 -26.06 -0.03 10.91
N LEU A 191 -25.54 1.18 11.09
CA LEU A 191 -26.08 2.14 12.06
C LEU A 191 -27.52 2.57 11.70
N GLY A 192 -27.82 2.83 10.44
CA GLY A 192 -29.14 3.23 9.99
C GLY A 192 -30.20 2.13 10.09
N VAL A 193 -29.81 0.84 9.94
CA VAL A 193 -30.73 -0.30 9.98
C VAL A 193 -30.91 -0.86 11.40
N PHE A 194 -29.83 -0.97 12.15
CA PHE A 194 -29.81 -1.66 13.45
C PHE A 194 -29.68 -0.71 14.65
N GLY A 195 -29.31 0.55 14.42
CA GLY A 195 -28.92 1.48 15.47
C GLY A 195 -27.58 1.11 16.10
N GLU A 196 -27.06 1.95 17.01
CA GLU A 196 -25.81 1.70 17.70
C GLU A 196 -25.87 0.43 18.56
N SER A 197 -26.94 0.28 19.36
CA SER A 197 -27.15 -0.91 20.20
C SER A 197 -27.26 -2.20 19.39
N GLY A 198 -27.95 -2.19 18.25
CA GLY A 198 -28.05 -3.39 17.42
C GLY A 198 -26.74 -3.77 16.74
N VAL A 199 -25.88 -2.78 16.47
CA VAL A 199 -24.51 -3.07 15.99
C VAL A 199 -23.69 -3.71 17.10
N GLU A 200 -23.77 -3.21 18.34
CA GLU A 200 -23.10 -3.80 19.52
C GLU A 200 -23.61 -5.22 19.83
N ASP A 201 -24.93 -5.48 19.70
CA ASP A 201 -25.56 -6.77 19.93
C ASP A 201 -25.21 -7.85 18.91
N GLY A 202 -24.45 -7.49 17.83
CA GLY A 202 -23.94 -8.49 16.89
C GLY A 202 -24.07 -8.14 15.42
N ALA A 203 -24.76 -7.08 15.04
CA ALA A 203 -24.86 -6.68 13.61
C ALA A 203 -23.52 -6.26 12.99
N TRP A 204 -22.48 -5.99 13.81
CA TRP A 204 -21.10 -5.84 13.34
C TRP A 204 -20.59 -7.02 12.51
N ARG A 205 -21.13 -8.22 12.72
CA ARG A 205 -20.78 -9.44 11.96
C ARG A 205 -21.09 -9.28 10.48
N TYR A 206 -22.16 -8.57 10.12
CA TYR A 206 -22.52 -8.33 8.72
C TYR A 206 -21.46 -7.51 7.97
N GLY A 207 -20.72 -6.63 8.66
CA GLY A 207 -19.58 -5.94 8.09
C GLY A 207 -18.48 -6.90 7.62
N PHE A 208 -18.19 -7.93 8.41
CA PHE A 208 -17.22 -8.97 8.04
C PHE A 208 -17.78 -9.93 6.98
N VAL A 209 -19.06 -10.29 7.04
CA VAL A 209 -19.72 -11.08 5.96
C VAL A 209 -19.59 -10.36 4.63
N PHE A 210 -19.92 -9.06 4.59
CA PHE A 210 -19.78 -8.26 3.38
C PHE A 210 -18.34 -8.24 2.86
N GLY A 211 -17.34 -8.07 3.75
CA GLY A 211 -15.92 -8.13 3.39
C GLY A 211 -15.52 -9.46 2.78
N GLY A 212 -15.99 -10.56 3.35
CA GLY A 212 -15.77 -11.90 2.82
C GLY A 212 -16.40 -12.10 1.43
N LEU A 213 -17.64 -11.65 1.24
CA LEU A 213 -18.33 -11.71 -0.06
C LEU A 213 -17.64 -10.82 -1.12
N LEU A 214 -17.17 -9.63 -0.72
CA LEU A 214 -16.38 -8.77 -1.59
C LEU A 214 -15.08 -9.46 -2.02
N GLY A 215 -14.41 -10.14 -1.10
CA GLY A 215 -13.21 -10.94 -1.38
C GLY A 215 -13.48 -12.12 -2.31
N LEU A 216 -14.60 -12.85 -2.12
CA LEU A 216 -15.01 -13.93 -3.02
C LEU A 216 -15.32 -13.42 -4.43
N THR A 217 -15.96 -12.25 -4.54
CA THR A 217 -16.21 -11.58 -5.83
C THR A 217 -14.90 -11.22 -6.52
N ALA A 218 -13.93 -10.69 -5.77
CA ALA A 218 -12.60 -10.38 -6.29
C ALA A 218 -11.86 -11.64 -6.77
N LEU A 219 -11.97 -12.76 -6.05
CA LEU A 219 -11.44 -14.06 -6.46
C LEU A 219 -12.08 -14.55 -7.77
N TRP A 220 -13.37 -14.38 -7.92
CA TRP A 220 -14.07 -14.75 -9.14
C TRP A 220 -13.59 -13.93 -10.34
N ILE A 221 -13.46 -12.62 -10.18
CA ILE A 221 -12.92 -11.72 -11.22
C ILE A 221 -11.49 -12.14 -11.61
N ARG A 222 -10.63 -12.48 -10.62
CA ARG A 222 -9.23 -12.88 -10.84
C ARG A 222 -9.09 -14.25 -11.50
N ARG A 223 -10.06 -15.17 -11.35
CA ARG A 223 -10.02 -16.48 -12.04
C ARG A 223 -9.96 -16.35 -13.56
N GLY A 224 -10.48 -15.28 -14.13
CA GLY A 224 -10.43 -14.97 -15.56
C GLY A 224 -9.17 -14.22 -16.03
N ALA A 225 -8.26 -13.84 -15.11
CA ALA A 225 -7.02 -13.13 -15.45
C ALA A 225 -5.95 -14.11 -15.96
N ALA A 226 -5.30 -13.77 -17.08
CA ALA A 226 -4.18 -14.55 -17.61
C ALA A 226 -2.94 -14.40 -16.72
N GLU A 227 -2.05 -15.41 -16.72
CA GLU A 227 -0.75 -15.31 -16.07
C GLU A 227 0.10 -14.20 -16.72
N SER A 228 1.00 -13.59 -15.95
CA SER A 228 1.88 -12.52 -16.43
C SER A 228 2.72 -13.01 -17.61
N ALA A 229 2.70 -12.25 -18.72
CA ALA A 229 3.50 -12.55 -19.91
C ALA A 229 5.02 -12.62 -19.61
N VAL A 230 5.50 -11.86 -18.61
CA VAL A 230 6.90 -11.89 -18.15
C VAL A 230 7.22 -13.22 -17.48
N PHE A 231 6.31 -13.74 -16.64
CA PHE A 231 6.50 -15.03 -15.98
C PHE A 231 6.46 -16.18 -17.00
N THR A 232 5.50 -16.14 -17.92
CA THR A 232 5.37 -17.15 -18.99
C THR A 232 6.58 -17.15 -19.92
N ALA A 233 7.12 -15.96 -20.26
CA ALA A 233 8.32 -15.84 -21.07
C ALA A 233 9.59 -16.32 -20.33
N ALA A 234 9.71 -16.06 -19.02
CA ALA A 234 10.82 -16.56 -18.21
C ALA A 234 10.77 -18.09 -18.06
N ALA A 235 9.58 -18.65 -17.80
CA ALA A 235 9.36 -20.10 -17.75
C ALA A 235 9.63 -20.76 -19.11
N GLY A 236 9.22 -20.13 -20.23
CA GLY A 236 9.51 -20.59 -21.58
C GLY A 236 11.01 -20.60 -21.91
N LYS A 237 11.76 -19.57 -21.49
CA LYS A 237 13.23 -19.52 -21.64
C LYS A 237 13.93 -20.60 -20.80
N ALA A 238 13.47 -20.83 -19.58
CA ALA A 238 13.99 -21.89 -18.73
C ALA A 238 13.73 -23.29 -19.33
N ALA A 239 12.54 -23.51 -19.91
CA ALA A 239 12.19 -24.74 -20.59
C ALA A 239 12.97 -24.94 -21.91
N GLN A 240 13.20 -23.89 -22.69
CA GLN A 240 14.01 -23.92 -23.91
C GLN A 240 15.51 -24.13 -23.61
N GLY A 241 16.03 -23.53 -22.51
CA GLY A 241 17.41 -23.83 -22.06
C GLY A 241 17.63 -25.26 -21.61
N ALA A 242 16.57 -25.95 -21.13
CA ALA A 242 16.60 -27.35 -20.78
C ALA A 242 16.40 -28.31 -21.98
N ALA A 243 15.92 -27.80 -23.14
CA ALA A 243 15.55 -28.58 -24.31
C ALA A 243 16.51 -28.43 -25.51
N LEU A 244 17.69 -27.83 -25.35
CA LEU A 244 18.69 -27.79 -26.41
C LEU A 244 19.32 -29.18 -26.52
N PRO A 245 19.22 -29.85 -27.69
CA PRO A 245 19.89 -31.13 -27.92
C PRO A 245 21.41 -30.90 -27.91
N ALA A 246 22.11 -31.77 -27.18
CA ALA A 246 23.56 -31.87 -27.20
C ALA A 246 23.99 -32.33 -28.61
N GLY A 247 24.35 -31.37 -29.47
CA GLY A 247 24.82 -31.69 -30.80
C GLY A 247 25.09 -30.46 -31.67
N ALA A 248 26.18 -29.74 -31.41
CA ALA A 248 27.03 -29.12 -32.41
C ALA A 248 28.25 -28.47 -31.70
N GLY A 249 29.39 -29.05 -31.89
CA GLY A 249 30.77 -28.76 -31.55
C GLY A 249 31.11 -27.38 -31.03
N ALA A 250 31.42 -27.31 -29.73
CA ALA A 250 32.39 -26.39 -29.17
C ALA A 250 32.80 -26.96 -27.79
N ALA A 251 34.10 -27.03 -27.55
CA ALA A 251 34.86 -27.40 -26.35
C ALA A 251 34.09 -27.87 -25.10
N GLU A 252 34.40 -29.09 -24.69
CA GLU A 252 33.96 -29.71 -23.45
C GLU A 252 34.25 -28.83 -22.22
N PRO A 253 33.22 -28.46 -21.42
CA PRO A 253 33.43 -28.20 -20.01
C PRO A 253 33.33 -29.50 -19.24
N GLU A 254 34.33 -29.76 -18.39
CA GLU A 254 34.46 -30.94 -17.52
C GLU A 254 33.13 -31.38 -16.90
N ALA A 255 32.92 -32.66 -16.93
CA ALA A 255 31.73 -33.36 -16.48
C ALA A 255 31.34 -33.03 -15.03
N ALA A 256 30.28 -32.28 -14.86
CA ALA A 256 29.54 -32.27 -13.60
C ALA A 256 28.65 -33.53 -13.60
N GLY A 257 28.83 -34.38 -12.59
CA GLY A 257 28.14 -35.65 -12.41
C GLY A 257 26.61 -35.47 -12.29
N PRO A 258 25.80 -36.55 -12.44
CA PRO A 258 24.34 -36.51 -12.43
C PRO A 258 23.83 -36.10 -11.05
N GLY A 259 23.46 -34.83 -10.90
CA GLY A 259 22.97 -34.23 -9.64
C GLY A 259 23.31 -32.74 -9.48
N GLY A 260 24.08 -32.15 -10.39
CA GLY A 260 24.44 -30.75 -10.35
C GLY A 260 23.25 -29.82 -10.61
N LYS A 261 22.69 -29.21 -9.57
CA LYS A 261 21.81 -28.04 -9.68
C LYS A 261 22.57 -26.98 -10.46
N ALA A 262 21.92 -26.40 -11.49
CA ALA A 262 22.46 -25.23 -12.17
C ALA A 262 22.95 -24.21 -11.12
N PRO A 263 24.11 -23.52 -11.32
CA PRO A 263 24.64 -22.59 -10.36
C PRO A 263 23.58 -21.52 -10.10
N GLU A 264 23.05 -21.52 -8.88
CA GLU A 264 22.15 -20.50 -8.37
C GLU A 264 22.97 -19.20 -8.34
N VAL A 265 22.81 -18.35 -9.35
CA VAL A 265 23.39 -17.00 -9.33
C VAL A 265 22.75 -16.29 -8.15
N LYS A 266 23.38 -16.37 -6.98
CA LYS A 266 22.96 -15.64 -5.79
C LYS A 266 22.94 -14.16 -6.16
N ALA A 267 21.73 -13.60 -6.25
CA ALA A 267 21.59 -12.16 -6.40
C ALA A 267 22.43 -11.48 -5.31
N PRO A 268 23.25 -10.47 -5.64
CA PRO A 268 24.09 -9.80 -4.67
C PRO A 268 23.21 -9.30 -3.50
N SER A 269 23.72 -9.48 -2.27
CA SER A 269 23.03 -9.07 -1.06
C SER A 269 22.62 -7.59 -1.16
N PRO A 270 21.35 -7.21 -0.94
CA PRO A 270 20.92 -5.81 -1.03
C PRO A 270 21.45 -4.93 0.11
N TRP A 271 21.96 -5.55 1.18
CA TRP A 271 22.36 -4.86 2.43
C TRP A 271 23.47 -3.81 2.27
N PRO A 272 24.55 -4.02 1.51
CA PRO A 272 25.55 -2.97 1.31
C PRO A 272 24.97 -1.73 0.61
N VAL A 273 24.10 -1.94 -0.38
CA VAL A 273 23.47 -0.85 -1.12
C VAL A 273 22.46 -0.12 -0.23
N LEU A 274 21.69 -0.83 0.59
CA LEU A 274 20.76 -0.22 1.54
C LEU A 274 21.48 0.62 2.58
N ARG A 275 22.60 0.13 3.12
CA ARG A 275 23.45 0.90 4.07
C ARG A 275 23.97 2.20 3.45
N ALA A 276 24.37 2.18 2.19
CA ALA A 276 24.82 3.39 1.48
C ALA A 276 23.68 4.43 1.25
N HIS A 277 22.41 4.04 1.44
CA HIS A 277 21.26 4.89 1.18
C HIS A 277 20.38 5.14 2.42
N LEU A 278 20.95 5.03 3.64
CA LEU A 278 20.19 5.18 4.90
C LEU A 278 19.40 6.48 4.99
N GLY A 279 19.96 7.60 4.55
CA GLY A 279 19.25 8.89 4.52
C GLY A 279 17.98 8.85 3.65
N ARG A 280 18.04 8.20 2.47
CA ARG A 280 16.88 8.04 1.58
C ARG A 280 15.83 7.08 2.17
N LEU A 281 16.28 6.02 2.85
CA LEU A 281 15.37 5.12 3.59
C LEU A 281 14.64 5.87 4.71
N ALA A 282 15.34 6.73 5.45
CA ALA A 282 14.75 7.57 6.49
C ALA A 282 13.72 8.55 5.92
N VAL A 283 13.96 9.14 4.74
CA VAL A 283 12.99 10.01 4.06
C VAL A 283 11.73 9.23 3.70
N VAL A 284 11.84 8.03 3.09
CA VAL A 284 10.68 7.20 2.77
C VAL A 284 9.91 6.82 4.03
N PHE A 285 10.62 6.43 5.09
CA PHE A 285 10.02 6.11 6.38
C PHE A 285 9.24 7.30 6.96
N ALA A 286 9.83 8.50 6.98
CA ALA A 286 9.22 9.71 7.52
C ALA A 286 7.96 10.13 6.71
N ILE A 287 8.05 10.15 5.38
CA ILE A 287 6.93 10.47 4.49
C ILE A 287 5.77 9.48 4.70
N THR A 288 6.09 8.19 4.74
CA THR A 288 5.07 7.16 4.96
C THR A 288 4.47 7.27 6.36
N SER A 289 5.29 7.52 7.40
CA SER A 289 4.80 7.69 8.78
C SER A 289 3.82 8.85 8.89
N GLY A 290 4.15 10.02 8.29
CA GLY A 290 3.28 11.19 8.30
C GLY A 290 1.93 10.93 7.61
N ALA A 291 1.97 10.35 6.41
CA ALA A 291 0.76 10.02 5.66
C ALA A 291 -0.08 8.94 6.36
N THR A 292 0.56 7.90 6.89
CA THR A 292 -0.13 6.78 7.54
C THR A 292 -0.76 7.18 8.86
N THR A 293 -0.05 7.95 9.69
CA THR A 293 -0.62 8.46 10.95
C THR A 293 -1.85 9.31 10.70
N ALA A 294 -1.78 10.27 9.78
CA ALA A 294 -2.91 11.12 9.43
C ALA A 294 -4.09 10.29 8.89
N PHE A 295 -3.80 9.26 8.05
CA PHE A 295 -4.84 8.37 7.52
C PHE A 295 -5.56 7.61 8.64
N TYR A 296 -4.84 6.91 9.51
CA TYR A 296 -5.45 6.10 10.57
C TYR A 296 -6.07 6.95 11.69
N PHE A 297 -5.49 8.13 11.99
CA PHE A 297 -6.14 9.09 12.87
C PHE A 297 -7.53 9.45 12.35
N VAL A 298 -7.62 9.93 11.10
CA VAL A 298 -8.90 10.42 10.55
C VAL A 298 -9.87 9.28 10.26
N THR A 299 -9.39 8.12 9.78
CA THR A 299 -10.29 7.04 9.31
C THR A 299 -10.69 6.05 10.39
N VAL A 300 -9.89 5.87 11.43
CA VAL A 300 -10.14 4.85 12.47
C VAL A 300 -10.43 5.48 13.83
N ASP A 301 -9.61 6.44 14.27
CA ASP A 301 -9.72 7.00 15.62
C ASP A 301 -10.66 8.22 15.72
N PHE A 302 -10.81 8.97 14.65
CA PHE A 302 -11.50 10.25 14.66
C PHE A 302 -12.97 10.19 15.16
N PRO A 303 -13.78 9.16 14.85
CA PRO A 303 -15.11 9.02 15.44
C PRO A 303 -15.08 8.97 16.97
N SER A 304 -14.19 8.17 17.54
CA SER A 304 -14.02 8.08 19.00
C SER A 304 -13.42 9.35 19.61
N TYR A 305 -12.53 10.03 18.87
CA TYR A 305 -11.99 11.33 19.28
C TYR A 305 -13.07 12.40 19.33
N ALA A 306 -13.87 12.55 18.28
CA ALA A 306 -14.92 13.57 18.18
C ALA A 306 -16.01 13.35 19.26
N GLU A 307 -16.39 12.10 19.51
CA GLU A 307 -17.33 11.73 20.58
C GLU A 307 -16.76 12.06 21.95
N SER A 308 -15.51 11.65 22.25
CA SER A 308 -14.88 11.91 23.55
C SER A 308 -14.63 13.41 23.82
N ALA A 309 -14.53 14.21 22.77
CA ALA A 309 -14.44 15.66 22.83
C ALA A 309 -15.82 16.34 22.95
N GLY A 310 -16.93 15.59 22.84
CA GLY A 310 -18.28 16.12 22.82
C GLY A 310 -18.60 16.96 21.57
N ALA A 311 -17.84 16.79 20.49
CA ALA A 311 -17.94 17.61 19.29
C ALA A 311 -18.95 17.07 18.27
N ALA A 312 -19.12 15.73 18.19
CA ALA A 312 -20.04 15.06 17.29
C ALA A 312 -20.27 13.61 17.74
N THR A 313 -21.38 13.02 17.31
CA THR A 313 -21.65 11.59 17.49
C THR A 313 -20.83 10.73 16.54
N LYS A 314 -20.71 9.44 16.82
CA LYS A 314 -20.05 8.47 15.89
C LYS A 314 -20.78 8.41 14.54
N GLU A 315 -22.11 8.50 14.56
CA GLU A 315 -22.92 8.49 13.34
C GLU A 315 -22.65 9.73 12.47
N GLU A 316 -22.69 10.94 13.06
CA GLU A 316 -22.36 12.19 12.36
C GLU A 316 -20.95 12.16 11.79
N THR A 317 -19.97 11.66 12.55
CA THR A 317 -18.59 11.57 12.13
C THR A 317 -18.42 10.53 11.01
N SER A 318 -19.11 9.39 11.09
CA SER A 318 -19.08 8.36 10.04
C SER A 318 -19.68 8.87 8.72
N ALA A 319 -20.76 9.65 8.78
CA ALA A 319 -21.33 10.32 7.61
C ALA A 319 -20.37 11.39 7.02
N ALA A 320 -19.73 12.19 7.89
CA ALA A 320 -18.74 13.18 7.48
C ALA A 320 -17.52 12.54 6.78
N LEU A 321 -17.10 11.35 7.23
CA LEU A 321 -15.99 10.60 6.63
C LEU A 321 -16.28 10.17 5.18
N LEU A 322 -17.52 9.90 4.80
CA LEU A 322 -17.88 9.64 3.41
C LEU A 322 -17.58 10.85 2.51
N LEU A 323 -17.97 12.06 2.95
CA LEU A 323 -17.63 13.30 2.24
C LEU A 323 -16.11 13.50 2.17
N GLY A 324 -15.43 13.22 3.27
CA GLY A 324 -13.98 13.28 3.37
C GLY A 324 -13.29 12.30 2.40
N MET A 325 -13.82 11.09 2.19
CA MET A 325 -13.27 10.13 1.21
C MET A 325 -13.40 10.63 -0.23
N VAL A 326 -14.51 11.33 -0.56
CA VAL A 326 -14.66 11.98 -1.86
C VAL A 326 -13.61 13.09 -2.02
N ALA A 327 -13.41 13.91 -0.99
CA ALA A 327 -12.39 14.97 -1.00
C ALA A 327 -10.96 14.39 -1.12
N LEU A 328 -10.66 13.30 -0.41
CA LEU A 328 -9.40 12.57 -0.50
C LEU A 328 -9.14 12.10 -1.93
N LEU A 329 -10.11 11.42 -2.55
CA LEU A 329 -9.99 10.94 -3.93
C LEU A 329 -9.81 12.09 -4.93
N ALA A 330 -10.58 13.16 -4.79
CA ALA A 330 -10.45 14.36 -5.63
C ALA A 330 -9.07 15.02 -5.48
N ALA A 331 -8.58 15.15 -4.23
CA ALA A 331 -7.25 15.67 -3.94
C ALA A 331 -6.15 14.79 -4.52
N MET A 332 -6.29 13.47 -4.44
CA MET A 332 -5.33 12.53 -5.04
C MET A 332 -5.27 12.67 -6.55
N LEU A 333 -6.41 12.67 -7.23
CA LEU A 333 -6.47 12.80 -8.70
C LEU A 333 -5.97 14.17 -9.17
N GLY A 334 -6.35 15.23 -8.45
CA GLY A 334 -5.88 16.60 -8.70
C GLY A 334 -4.39 16.76 -8.39
N GLY A 335 -3.94 16.24 -7.25
CA GLY A 335 -2.54 16.24 -6.80
C GLY A 335 -1.63 15.46 -7.74
N GLY A 336 -2.08 14.30 -8.25
CA GLY A 336 -1.35 13.54 -9.26
C GLY A 336 -1.17 14.31 -10.56
N LYS A 337 -2.23 14.98 -11.06
CA LYS A 337 -2.13 15.87 -12.24
C LYS A 337 -1.24 17.09 -11.98
N ALA A 338 -1.31 17.67 -10.78
CA ALA A 338 -0.46 18.78 -10.40
C ALA A 338 1.01 18.35 -10.32
N ALA A 339 1.30 17.17 -9.78
CA ALA A 339 2.64 16.62 -9.68
C ALA A 339 3.24 16.26 -11.04
N ASP A 340 2.43 15.81 -12.00
CA ASP A 340 2.87 15.58 -13.38
C ASP A 340 3.33 16.88 -14.08
N ARG A 341 2.89 18.07 -13.59
CA ARG A 341 3.24 19.39 -14.15
C ARG A 341 4.28 20.14 -13.33
N LEU A 342 4.17 20.10 -12.01
CA LEU A 342 4.94 20.92 -11.06
C LEU A 342 6.07 20.13 -10.38
N GLY A 343 6.11 18.79 -10.56
CA GLY A 343 6.94 17.89 -9.77
C GLY A 343 6.24 17.38 -8.51
N ALA A 344 6.80 16.35 -7.89
CA ALA A 344 6.21 15.72 -6.70
C ALA A 344 6.40 16.54 -5.43
N LEU A 345 7.57 17.15 -5.24
CA LEU A 345 7.94 17.84 -3.99
C LEU A 345 7.01 19.00 -3.63
N PRO A 346 6.61 19.91 -4.55
CA PRO A 346 5.68 20.98 -4.20
C PRO A 346 4.33 20.46 -3.68
N VAL A 347 3.78 19.44 -4.35
CA VAL A 347 2.50 18.83 -3.97
C VAL A 347 2.59 18.14 -2.61
N LEU A 348 3.65 17.36 -2.40
CA LEU A 348 3.92 16.66 -1.14
C LEU A 348 4.11 17.64 0.02
N ARG A 349 4.92 18.69 -0.17
CA ARG A 349 5.19 19.72 0.83
C ARG A 349 3.94 20.51 1.18
N PHE A 350 3.13 20.89 0.21
CA PHE A 350 1.88 21.61 0.46
C PHE A 350 0.92 20.76 1.31
N GLY A 351 0.74 19.47 0.99
CA GLY A 351 -0.11 18.57 1.78
C GLY A 351 0.38 18.40 3.21
N PHE A 352 1.68 18.11 3.40
CA PHE A 352 2.24 17.95 4.75
C PHE A 352 2.31 19.26 5.54
N ALA A 353 2.58 20.40 4.91
CA ALA A 353 2.52 21.70 5.57
C ALA A 353 1.10 22.02 6.05
N GLY A 354 0.10 21.76 5.20
CA GLY A 354 -1.31 21.90 5.55
C GLY A 354 -1.71 21.02 6.75
N LEU A 355 -1.29 19.75 6.75
CA LEU A 355 -1.54 18.84 7.88
C LEU A 355 -0.78 19.27 9.15
N ALA A 356 0.48 19.65 9.05
CA ALA A 356 1.30 20.03 10.20
C ALA A 356 0.78 21.30 10.88
N LEU A 357 0.38 22.29 10.10
CA LEU A 357 -0.06 23.59 10.61
C LEU A 357 -1.58 23.64 10.85
N GLY A 358 -2.36 22.87 10.07
CA GLY A 358 -3.82 22.94 10.08
C GLY A 358 -4.49 21.95 11.02
N SER A 359 -3.90 20.77 11.31
CA SER A 359 -4.57 19.73 12.09
C SER A 359 -4.99 20.21 13.47
N VAL A 360 -4.06 20.77 14.24
CA VAL A 360 -4.32 21.21 15.62
C VAL A 360 -5.37 22.34 15.68
N PRO A 361 -5.22 23.46 14.95
CA PRO A 361 -6.20 24.54 15.00
C PRO A 361 -7.61 24.09 14.53
N LEU A 362 -7.69 23.24 13.50
CA LEU A 362 -8.99 22.73 13.01
C LEU A 362 -9.68 21.85 14.06
N LEU A 363 -8.94 20.93 14.68
CA LEU A 363 -9.48 20.05 15.72
C LEU A 363 -9.88 20.81 16.98
N LEU A 364 -9.08 21.80 17.41
CA LEU A 364 -9.44 22.67 18.52
C LEU A 364 -10.66 23.55 18.23
N ALA A 365 -10.79 24.05 17.00
CA ALA A 365 -11.97 24.81 16.58
C ALA A 365 -13.23 23.93 16.53
N MET A 366 -13.10 22.66 16.12
CA MET A 366 -14.18 21.67 16.17
C MET A 366 -14.61 21.41 17.62
N ASN A 367 -13.65 21.13 18.52
CA ASN A 367 -13.94 20.86 19.92
C ASN A 367 -14.60 22.09 20.62
N ALA A 368 -14.33 23.30 20.13
CA ALA A 368 -14.98 24.52 20.60
C ALA A 368 -16.35 24.79 19.93
N GLY A 369 -16.86 23.87 19.10
CA GLY A 369 -18.13 24.03 18.38
C GLY A 369 -18.13 25.11 17.29
N ARG A 370 -16.95 25.61 16.89
CA ARG A 370 -16.81 26.69 15.89
C ARG A 370 -16.79 26.18 14.45
N VAL A 371 -16.35 24.94 14.25
CA VAL A 371 -16.21 24.32 12.93
C VAL A 371 -16.93 22.95 12.94
N PRO A 372 -17.85 22.69 11.99
CA PRO A 372 -18.52 21.41 11.91
C PRO A 372 -17.55 20.27 11.63
N VAL A 373 -17.81 19.07 12.18
CA VAL A 373 -17.02 17.84 11.97
C VAL A 373 -16.81 17.53 10.48
N ALA A 374 -17.83 17.75 9.64
CA ALA A 374 -17.74 17.51 8.20
C ALA A 374 -16.68 18.39 7.52
N VAL A 375 -16.55 19.66 7.91
CA VAL A 375 -15.53 20.56 7.35
C VAL A 375 -14.13 20.10 7.76
N VAL A 376 -13.93 19.74 9.03
CA VAL A 376 -12.64 19.26 9.53
C VAL A 376 -12.24 17.98 8.79
N THR A 377 -13.15 17.03 8.65
CA THR A 377 -12.91 15.76 7.97
C THR A 377 -12.54 15.97 6.50
N VAL A 378 -13.31 16.81 5.78
CA VAL A 378 -13.06 17.14 4.37
C VAL A 378 -11.69 17.81 4.20
N VAL A 379 -11.35 18.78 5.03
CA VAL A 379 -10.07 19.51 4.92
C VAL A 379 -8.89 18.60 5.22
N LEU A 380 -8.94 17.82 6.31
CA LEU A 380 -7.84 16.92 6.68
C LEU A 380 -7.62 15.84 5.62
N LEU A 381 -8.68 15.23 5.10
CA LEU A 381 -8.57 14.20 4.06
C LEU A 381 -8.18 14.77 2.70
N PHE A 382 -8.61 15.99 2.36
CA PHE A 382 -8.13 16.69 1.17
C PHE A 382 -6.62 16.95 1.24
N LEU A 383 -6.13 17.50 2.36
CA LEU A 383 -4.70 17.75 2.56
C LEU A 383 -3.88 16.47 2.51
N LEU A 384 -4.39 15.39 3.09
CA LEU A 384 -3.77 14.07 3.07
C LEU A 384 -3.73 13.45 1.66
N GLY A 385 -4.73 13.71 0.83
CA GLY A 385 -4.79 13.18 -0.54
C GLY A 385 -3.61 13.62 -1.41
N LEU A 386 -3.07 14.80 -1.17
CA LEU A 386 -1.96 15.35 -1.93
C LEU A 386 -0.66 14.53 -1.77
N PRO A 387 -0.12 14.29 -0.53
CA PRO A 387 1.05 13.44 -0.37
C PRO A 387 0.78 11.99 -0.79
N LEU A 388 -0.40 11.42 -0.56
CA LEU A 388 -0.72 10.06 -0.99
C LEU A 388 -0.69 9.88 -2.50
N ALA A 389 -1.06 10.91 -3.28
CA ALA A 389 -1.00 10.89 -4.74
C ALA A 389 0.41 10.64 -5.29
N VAL A 390 1.44 11.13 -4.58
CA VAL A 390 2.81 11.21 -5.11
C VAL A 390 3.80 10.28 -4.41
N SER A 391 3.56 9.90 -3.15
CA SER A 391 4.53 9.23 -2.29
C SER A 391 5.12 7.96 -2.87
N ASN A 392 4.30 7.10 -3.49
CA ASN A 392 4.76 5.81 -4.02
C ASN A 392 5.73 5.96 -5.20
N VAL A 393 5.39 6.81 -6.19
CA VAL A 393 6.26 7.07 -7.34
C VAL A 393 7.50 7.82 -6.91
N PHE A 394 7.35 8.83 -6.05
CA PHE A 394 8.45 9.60 -5.51
C PHE A 394 9.45 8.72 -4.76
N ALA A 395 8.98 7.86 -3.84
CA ALA A 395 9.83 6.91 -3.12
C ALA A 395 10.59 5.99 -4.09
N GLY A 396 9.93 5.50 -5.14
CA GLY A 396 10.56 4.66 -6.17
C GLY A 396 11.68 5.35 -6.94
N GLN A 397 11.63 6.67 -7.10
CA GLN A 397 12.65 7.46 -7.80
C GLN A 397 13.93 7.69 -6.96
N LEU A 398 13.86 7.50 -5.65
CA LEU A 398 15.01 7.68 -4.76
C LEU A 398 16.06 6.57 -4.89
N PHE A 399 15.73 5.43 -5.50
CA PHE A 399 16.58 4.25 -5.50
C PHE A 399 16.83 3.69 -6.91
N PRO A 400 18.03 3.09 -7.13
CA PRO A 400 18.31 2.36 -8.36
C PRO A 400 17.34 1.19 -8.58
N PRO A 401 17.03 0.83 -9.85
CA PRO A 401 16.07 -0.23 -10.18
C PRO A 401 16.34 -1.56 -9.49
N ALA A 402 17.63 -1.95 -9.35
CA ALA A 402 18.06 -3.23 -8.80
C ALA A 402 17.67 -3.46 -7.33
N VAL A 403 17.51 -2.39 -6.52
CA VAL A 403 17.20 -2.47 -5.08
C VAL A 403 15.88 -1.77 -4.72
N ARG A 404 15.21 -1.14 -5.68
CA ARG A 404 14.04 -0.27 -5.49
C ARG A 404 12.93 -0.94 -4.67
N ALA A 405 12.59 -2.19 -4.99
CA ALA A 405 11.50 -2.90 -4.32
C ALA A 405 11.76 -3.05 -2.80
N VAL A 406 12.96 -3.47 -2.42
CA VAL A 406 13.33 -3.65 -1.01
C VAL A 406 13.53 -2.31 -0.32
N ALA A 407 14.18 -1.35 -1.00
CA ALA A 407 14.48 -0.03 -0.46
C ALA A 407 13.25 0.84 -0.22
N VAL A 408 12.18 0.66 -0.99
CA VAL A 408 10.88 1.30 -0.75
C VAL A 408 10.01 0.47 0.19
N GLY A 409 9.95 -0.85 -0.05
CA GLY A 409 9.05 -1.74 0.69
C GLY A 409 9.36 -1.84 2.18
N LEU A 410 10.64 -1.96 2.55
CA LEU A 410 11.05 -2.13 3.94
C LEU A 410 10.68 -0.92 4.83
N PRO A 411 11.10 0.34 4.53
CA PRO A 411 10.73 1.49 5.34
C PRO A 411 9.23 1.78 5.31
N THR A 412 8.56 1.54 4.17
CA THR A 412 7.11 1.69 4.06
C THR A 412 6.37 0.70 4.98
N ALA A 413 6.73 -0.59 4.95
CA ALA A 413 6.13 -1.59 5.82
C ALA A 413 6.38 -1.29 7.30
N ALA A 414 7.59 -0.88 7.66
CA ALA A 414 7.93 -0.48 9.03
C ALA A 414 7.12 0.73 9.49
N ALA A 415 7.00 1.78 8.66
CA ALA A 415 6.22 2.97 8.96
C ALA A 415 4.73 2.65 9.14
N ILE A 416 4.14 1.88 8.22
CA ILE A 416 2.73 1.48 8.31
C ILE A 416 2.48 0.61 9.56
N SER A 417 3.39 -0.31 9.90
CA SER A 417 3.25 -1.15 11.09
C SER A 417 3.33 -0.32 12.36
N LEU A 418 4.32 0.57 12.48
CA LEU A 418 4.56 1.34 13.69
C LEU A 418 3.59 2.52 13.87
N PHE A 419 3.21 3.21 12.79
CA PHE A 419 2.41 4.42 12.86
C PHE A 419 0.96 4.25 12.41
N GLY A 420 0.65 3.17 11.68
CA GLY A 420 -0.71 2.85 11.27
C GLY A 420 -1.34 1.80 12.20
N GLY A 421 -0.69 0.62 12.28
CA GLY A 421 -1.24 -0.50 13.04
C GLY A 421 -1.34 -0.27 14.53
N THR A 422 -0.37 0.40 15.15
CA THR A 422 -0.37 0.66 16.60
C THR A 422 -1.13 1.93 16.99
N PHE A 423 -1.40 2.84 16.04
CA PHE A 423 -1.98 4.14 16.35
C PHE A 423 -3.33 4.06 17.08
N PRO A 424 -4.33 3.27 16.67
CA PRO A 424 -5.61 3.22 17.37
C PRO A 424 -5.48 2.72 18.81
N MET A 425 -4.57 1.76 19.07
CA MET A 425 -4.28 1.27 20.41
C MET A 425 -3.66 2.37 21.29
N LEU A 426 -2.66 3.09 20.75
CA LEU A 426 -2.00 4.19 21.47
C LEU A 426 -2.97 5.35 21.72
N ALA A 427 -3.84 5.66 20.79
CA ALA A 427 -4.87 6.69 20.94
C ALA A 427 -5.83 6.34 22.09
N GLU A 428 -6.26 5.08 22.17
CA GLU A 428 -7.14 4.62 23.26
C GLU A 428 -6.41 4.62 24.63
N LEU A 429 -5.13 4.24 24.66
CA LEU A 429 -4.31 4.34 25.88
C LEU A 429 -4.17 5.80 26.35
N LEU A 430 -3.93 6.75 25.45
CA LEU A 430 -3.85 8.18 25.78
C LEU A 430 -5.20 8.70 26.28
N ARG A 431 -6.28 8.29 25.62
CA ARG A 431 -7.65 8.68 26.00
C ARG A 431 -8.02 8.18 27.37
N SER A 432 -7.74 6.90 27.68
CA SER A 432 -8.00 6.30 28.97
C SER A 432 -7.16 6.89 30.12
N ALA A 433 -5.97 7.40 29.79
CA ALA A 433 -5.10 8.12 30.73
C ALA A 433 -5.50 9.60 30.92
N GLY A 434 -6.58 10.07 30.30
CA GLY A 434 -7.01 11.48 30.37
C GLY A 434 -6.22 12.44 29.49
N HIS A 435 -5.40 11.94 28.57
CA HIS A 435 -4.53 12.74 27.71
C HIS A 435 -5.11 12.97 26.30
N ASN A 436 -6.43 13.07 26.18
CA ASN A 436 -7.11 13.25 24.90
C ASN A 436 -6.64 14.50 24.11
N ALA A 437 -6.24 15.55 24.83
CA ALA A 437 -5.71 16.78 24.24
C ALA A 437 -4.39 16.60 23.44
N TRP A 438 -3.70 15.47 23.60
CA TRP A 438 -2.45 15.17 22.87
C TRP A 438 -2.70 14.56 21.50
N LEU A 439 -3.88 13.97 21.27
CA LEU A 439 -4.20 13.26 20.02
C LEU A 439 -4.10 14.13 18.77
N PRO A 440 -4.56 15.43 18.76
CA PRO A 440 -4.41 16.31 17.61
C PRO A 440 -2.95 16.60 17.20
N TRP A 441 -2.03 16.54 18.17
CA TRP A 441 -0.62 16.85 17.93
C TRP A 441 0.12 15.71 17.22
N TRP A 442 -0.37 14.47 17.32
CA TRP A 442 0.30 13.32 16.73
C TRP A 442 0.36 13.37 15.19
N PRO A 443 -0.77 13.55 14.47
CA PRO A 443 -0.74 13.71 13.01
C PRO A 443 0.00 15.00 12.60
N ALA A 444 -0.10 16.07 13.37
CA ALA A 444 0.63 17.32 13.10
C ALA A 444 2.15 17.12 13.18
N LEU A 445 2.64 16.46 14.24
CA LEU A 445 4.06 16.22 14.46
C LEU A 445 4.64 15.29 13.37
N THR A 446 3.95 14.18 13.09
CA THR A 446 4.42 13.24 12.05
C THR A 446 4.39 13.86 10.66
N ALA A 447 3.41 14.72 10.36
CA ALA A 447 3.38 15.51 9.13
C ALA A 447 4.52 16.54 9.07
N ALA A 448 4.86 17.19 10.18
CA ALA A 448 5.99 18.11 10.28
C ALA A 448 7.33 17.39 10.05
N VAL A 449 7.52 16.20 10.62
CA VAL A 449 8.70 15.36 10.38
C VAL A 449 8.78 14.94 8.90
N ALA A 450 7.67 14.54 8.29
CA ALA A 450 7.61 14.21 6.87
C ALA A 450 7.92 15.42 5.98
N LEU A 451 7.41 16.59 6.33
CA LEU A 451 7.71 17.86 5.67
C LEU A 451 9.21 18.15 5.75
N ALA A 452 9.80 18.11 6.95
CA ALA A 452 11.24 18.35 7.16
C ALA A 452 12.08 17.35 6.37
N ALA A 453 11.74 16.06 6.40
CA ALA A 453 12.43 15.03 5.61
C ALA A 453 12.36 15.30 4.09
N SER A 454 11.27 15.90 3.59
CA SER A 454 11.14 16.27 2.18
C SER A 454 12.12 17.35 1.73
N TRP A 455 12.65 18.17 2.64
CA TRP A 455 13.64 19.20 2.33
C TRP A 455 15.07 18.63 2.18
N ALA A 456 15.32 17.43 2.73
CA ALA A 456 16.58 16.73 2.52
C ALA A 456 16.73 16.16 1.09
N VAL A 457 15.67 16.24 0.27
CA VAL A 457 15.65 15.73 -1.11
C VAL A 457 15.47 16.87 -2.08
N HIS A 458 16.30 16.91 -3.12
CA HIS A 458 16.20 17.87 -4.22
C HIS A 458 15.86 17.12 -5.51
N GLU A 459 14.87 17.61 -6.25
CA GLU A 459 14.61 17.16 -7.63
C GLU A 459 15.65 17.79 -8.55
N HIS A 460 16.42 16.97 -9.28
CA HIS A 460 17.33 17.51 -10.30
C HIS A 460 16.52 18.05 -11.48
N PRO A 461 16.89 19.25 -12.03
CA PRO A 461 16.19 19.88 -13.15
C PRO A 461 16.18 19.06 -14.46
N GLY A 462 16.86 17.92 -14.50
CA GLY A 462 16.96 17.02 -15.65
C GLY A 462 16.02 15.81 -15.63
N HIS A 463 15.10 15.72 -14.69
CA HIS A 463 14.17 14.58 -14.61
C HIS A 463 13.06 14.68 -15.69
N PRO A 464 12.61 13.54 -16.28
CA PRO A 464 11.59 13.51 -17.36
C PRO A 464 10.18 14.02 -16.97
N GLY A 465 10.03 14.74 -15.88
CA GLY A 465 8.82 15.44 -15.44
C GLY A 465 8.94 16.97 -15.46
N HIS A 466 10.12 17.54 -15.76
CA HIS A 466 10.27 19.00 -15.80
C HIS A 466 9.81 19.56 -17.15
N PRO A 467 8.92 20.58 -17.19
CA PRO A 467 8.52 21.22 -18.45
C PRO A 467 9.72 21.97 -19.05
N GLY A 468 10.44 21.35 -19.96
CA GLY A 468 11.61 21.95 -20.64
C GLY A 468 12.62 20.96 -21.21
N HIS A 469 12.51 19.66 -20.99
CA HIS A 469 13.42 18.70 -21.60
C HIS A 469 12.71 17.82 -22.64
N PRO A 470 13.12 17.84 -23.92
CA PRO A 470 12.73 16.83 -24.90
C PRO A 470 13.36 15.50 -24.43
N GLY A 471 12.50 14.50 -24.16
CA GLY A 471 12.91 13.23 -23.61
C GLY A 471 13.95 12.50 -24.46
N HIS A 472 15.17 12.34 -23.94
CA HIS A 472 16.11 11.35 -24.43
C HIS A 472 15.74 10.00 -23.80
N PRO A 473 15.42 8.97 -24.58
CA PRO A 473 15.20 7.63 -24.06
C PRO A 473 16.55 7.03 -23.66
N GLY A 474 16.81 6.84 -22.35
CA GLY A 474 17.86 5.93 -21.94
C GLY A 474 18.81 6.31 -20.81
N ARG A 475 18.68 7.45 -20.12
CA ARG A 475 19.49 7.69 -18.91
C ARG A 475 18.62 8.20 -17.75
N GLU A 476 18.26 7.29 -16.85
CA GLU A 476 17.70 7.65 -15.55
C GLU A 476 18.85 8.10 -14.62
N HIS A 477 18.93 9.41 -14.35
CA HIS A 477 19.83 9.94 -13.31
C HIS A 477 19.16 9.82 -11.93
N PRO A 478 19.84 9.31 -10.91
CA PRO A 478 19.28 9.20 -9.57
C PRO A 478 19.13 10.58 -8.91
N VAL A 479 18.06 10.77 -8.17
CA VAL A 479 17.82 11.92 -7.29
C VAL A 479 18.91 11.95 -6.20
N SER A 480 19.54 13.09 -5.97
CA SER A 480 20.59 13.22 -4.95
C SER A 480 20.03 13.67 -3.59
N VAL A 481 20.56 13.11 -2.53
CA VAL A 481 20.37 13.57 -1.16
C VAL A 481 21.69 14.22 -0.72
N THR A 482 21.66 15.48 -0.36
CA THR A 482 22.84 16.17 0.20
C THR A 482 23.03 15.74 1.65
N PRO A 483 24.24 15.27 2.04
CA PRO A 483 24.57 15.15 3.45
C PRO A 483 24.77 16.58 4.00
N HIS A 484 23.92 16.99 4.91
CA HIS A 484 24.26 18.15 5.76
C HIS A 484 25.28 17.67 6.79
N ALA A 485 26.44 18.34 6.77
CA ALA A 485 27.46 18.23 7.80
C ALA A 485 26.94 18.82 9.14
#